data_fee8caeb22c00dcec904defe2f03e2d2
#
_entry.id   fee8caeb22c00dcec904defe2f03e2d2
#
_cell.length_a   1.000
_cell.length_b   1.000
_cell.length_c   1.000
_cell.angle_alpha   90.00
_cell.angle_beta   90.00
_cell.angle_gamma   90.00
#
_symmetry.space_group_name_H-M   'P 1'
#
loop_
_entity.id
_entity.type
_entity.pdbx_description
1 polymer ?
#
loop_
_entity_poly.entity_id
_entity_poly.type
_entity_poly.pdbx_seq_one_letter_code
_entity_poly.pdbx_strand_id
1 'polypeptide(L)'
;AEMPDHHARALEISRIDEELMFSADAIIANLTPFRGVGADPGTCYELGFMCARGKAAYAYTNVAANHFSRISDYYGGRLTADENGRRRGPDGLAAEDYSMIDNLMMHGGVERRGGVVVVGDAPLDAIYTDLAAFERVLAIAARALLG
;
A
#
# COMPACT_ATOMS: atom_id res chain seq x y z
N ALA A 1 19.05 -31.82 16.90
CA ALA A 1 18.84 -30.37 16.81
C ALA A 1 17.32 -30.15 16.76
N GLU A 2 16.76 -29.49 17.76
CA GLU A 2 15.36 -29.06 17.72
C GLU A 2 15.20 -28.14 16.51
N MET A 3 14.19 -28.42 15.67
CA MET A 3 13.82 -27.50 14.60
C MET A 3 13.35 -26.19 15.25
N PRO A 4 13.82 -25.05 14.78
CA PRO A 4 13.38 -23.78 15.34
C PRO A 4 11.84 -23.68 15.25
N ASP A 5 11.19 -23.28 16.32
CA ASP A 5 9.76 -22.98 16.30
C ASP A 5 9.54 -21.76 15.41
N HIS A 6 9.19 -22.01 14.15
CA HIS A 6 8.96 -20.96 13.16
C HIS A 6 7.80 -20.04 13.57
N HIS A 7 6.80 -20.57 14.28
CA HIS A 7 5.68 -19.77 14.74
C HIS A 7 6.12 -18.79 15.84
N ALA A 8 6.85 -19.26 16.84
CA ALA A 8 7.39 -18.41 17.91
C ALA A 8 8.31 -17.31 17.35
N ARG A 9 9.15 -17.67 16.35
CA ARG A 9 9.99 -16.70 15.66
C ARG A 9 9.17 -15.64 14.92
N ALA A 10 8.09 -16.03 14.25
CA ALA A 10 7.21 -15.08 13.54
C ALA A 10 6.53 -14.11 14.51
N LEU A 11 6.06 -14.59 15.67
CA LEU A 11 5.49 -13.74 16.71
C LEU A 11 6.51 -12.74 17.26
N GLU A 12 7.75 -13.16 17.45
CA GLU A 12 8.81 -12.26 17.92
C GLU A 12 9.16 -11.18 16.90
N ILE A 13 9.21 -11.51 15.60
CA ILE A 13 9.41 -10.52 14.52
C ILE A 13 8.26 -9.52 14.53
N SER A 14 7.01 -9.99 14.55
CA SER A 14 5.82 -9.13 14.61
C SER A 14 5.85 -8.18 15.80
N ARG A 15 6.27 -8.66 16.99
CA ARG A 15 6.42 -7.83 18.19
C ARG A 15 7.47 -6.72 17.99
N ILE A 16 8.62 -7.06 17.41
CA ILE A 16 9.69 -6.09 17.12
C ILE A 16 9.21 -5.04 16.13
N ASP A 17 8.50 -5.43 15.06
CA ASP A 17 7.98 -4.51 14.06
C ASP A 17 6.96 -3.54 14.69
N GLU A 18 6.09 -4.02 15.58
CA GLU A 18 5.17 -3.14 16.32
C GLU A 18 5.93 -2.18 17.26
N GLU A 19 6.97 -2.62 17.92
CA GLU A 19 7.81 -1.73 18.75
C GLU A 19 8.49 -0.63 17.92
N LEU A 20 8.98 -0.95 16.72
CA LEU A 20 9.50 0.06 15.80
C LEU A 20 8.42 1.08 15.41
N MET A 21 7.21 0.62 15.09
CA MET A 21 6.08 1.52 14.81
C MET A 21 5.70 2.38 16.02
N PHE A 22 5.78 1.84 17.25
CA PHE A 22 5.58 2.62 18.47
C PHE A 22 6.60 3.74 18.63
N SER A 23 7.84 3.52 18.24
CA SER A 23 8.94 4.50 18.36
C SER A 23 8.98 5.51 17.21
N ALA A 24 8.35 5.23 16.06
CA ALA A 24 8.40 6.07 14.89
C ALA A 24 7.47 7.28 14.97
N ASP A 25 7.87 8.39 14.37
CA ASP A 25 7.08 9.63 14.28
C ASP A 25 6.22 9.70 13.01
N ALA A 26 6.58 8.95 11.98
CA ALA A 26 5.89 8.92 10.70
C ALA A 26 6.07 7.57 10.01
N ILE A 27 5.26 7.31 8.99
CA ILE A 27 5.42 6.18 8.07
C ILE A 27 5.51 6.68 6.63
N ILE A 28 6.38 6.04 5.84
CA ILE A 28 6.38 6.11 4.38
C ILE A 28 6.10 4.69 3.87
N ALA A 29 4.88 4.44 3.42
CA ALA A 29 4.43 3.13 2.98
C ALA A 29 4.72 2.90 1.48
N ASN A 30 5.33 1.77 1.16
CA ASN A 30 5.46 1.31 -0.22
C ASN A 30 4.19 0.56 -0.64
N LEU A 31 3.34 1.20 -1.45
CA LEU A 31 2.11 0.63 -1.98
C LEU A 31 2.27 0.05 -3.39
N THR A 32 3.49 -0.21 -3.82
CA THR A 32 3.74 -0.95 -5.07
C THR A 32 3.07 -2.34 -4.97
N PRO A 33 2.31 -2.76 -5.99
CA PRO A 33 1.63 -4.06 -5.97
C PRO A 33 2.58 -5.21 -5.66
N PHE A 34 2.16 -6.11 -4.77
CA PHE A 34 2.98 -7.22 -4.29
C PHE A 34 2.21 -8.53 -4.36
N ARG A 35 2.67 -9.46 -5.19
CA ARG A 35 2.05 -10.79 -5.40
C ARG A 35 0.55 -10.74 -5.75
N GLY A 36 0.12 -9.70 -6.43
CA GLY A 36 -1.27 -9.50 -6.80
C GLY A 36 -1.58 -8.06 -7.18
N VAL A 37 -2.85 -7.68 -7.12
CA VAL A 37 -3.33 -6.35 -7.54
C VAL A 37 -3.14 -5.26 -6.49
N GLY A 38 -2.95 -5.62 -5.23
CA GLY A 38 -2.80 -4.69 -4.10
C GLY A 38 -1.40 -4.69 -3.51
N ALA A 39 -1.16 -3.77 -2.58
CA ALA A 39 0.07 -3.66 -1.81
C ALA A 39 0.27 -4.87 -0.87
N ASP A 40 1.48 -5.00 -0.34
CA ASP A 40 1.81 -6.03 0.65
C ASP A 40 0.91 -5.93 1.90
N PRO A 41 0.31 -7.05 2.36
CA PRO A 41 -0.58 -7.04 3.52
C PRO A 41 0.09 -6.55 4.81
N GLY A 42 1.39 -6.83 5.00
CA GLY A 42 2.15 -6.32 6.14
C GLY A 42 2.24 -4.79 6.11
N THR A 43 2.57 -4.23 4.97
CA THR A 43 2.59 -2.77 4.76
C THR A 43 1.21 -2.14 4.99
N CYS A 44 0.13 -2.82 4.56
CA CYS A 44 -1.24 -2.35 4.83
C CYS A 44 -1.55 -2.30 6.34
N TYR A 45 -1.14 -3.33 7.08
CA TYR A 45 -1.27 -3.37 8.56
C TYR A 45 -0.50 -2.23 9.21
N GLU A 46 0.77 -2.07 8.86
CA GLU A 46 1.65 -1.03 9.41
C GLU A 46 1.11 0.38 9.14
N LEU A 47 0.65 0.64 7.91
CA LEU A 47 0.03 1.92 7.56
C LEU A 47 -1.23 2.18 8.39
N GLY A 48 -2.12 1.20 8.51
CA GLY A 48 -3.33 1.29 9.33
C GLY A 48 -3.00 1.53 10.81
N PHE A 49 -2.01 0.84 11.34
CA PHE A 49 -1.54 0.97 12.72
C PHE A 49 -1.03 2.40 12.99
N MET A 50 -0.15 2.93 12.13
CA MET A 50 0.39 4.28 12.27
C MET A 50 -0.70 5.34 12.10
N CYS A 51 -1.62 5.14 11.17
CA CYS A 51 -2.79 5.99 11.00
C CYS A 51 -3.68 6.04 12.25
N ALA A 52 -3.97 4.89 12.87
CA ALA A 52 -4.77 4.81 14.08
C ALA A 52 -4.10 5.52 15.27
N ARG A 53 -2.79 5.56 15.28
CA ARG A 53 -1.99 6.27 16.30
C ARG A 53 -1.88 7.78 16.06
N GLY A 54 -2.50 8.30 15.00
CA GLY A 54 -2.43 9.72 14.65
C GLY A 54 -1.06 10.18 14.15
N LYS A 55 -0.22 9.25 13.68
CA LYS A 55 1.11 9.58 13.16
C LYS A 55 1.01 10.09 11.71
N ALA A 56 1.99 10.90 11.30
CA ALA A 56 2.11 11.36 9.92
C ALA A 56 2.29 10.16 8.98
N ALA A 57 1.53 10.12 7.90
CA ALA A 57 1.51 9.02 6.96
C ALA A 57 1.73 9.52 5.54
N TYR A 58 2.68 8.93 4.85
CA TYR A 58 3.01 9.16 3.45
C TYR A 58 3.09 7.83 2.74
N ALA A 59 2.93 7.83 1.42
CA ALA A 59 3.07 6.61 0.64
C ALA A 59 3.62 6.88 -0.75
N TYR A 60 4.09 5.83 -1.40
CA TYR A 60 4.47 5.85 -2.80
C TYR A 60 4.14 4.52 -3.47
N THR A 61 4.08 4.55 -4.79
CA THR A 61 4.04 3.36 -5.63
C THR A 61 4.97 3.56 -6.82
N ASN A 62 5.58 2.47 -7.29
CA ASN A 62 6.38 2.44 -8.51
C ASN A 62 5.57 2.02 -9.75
N VAL A 63 4.24 1.86 -9.61
CA VAL A 63 3.34 1.46 -10.69
C VAL A 63 2.28 2.54 -10.91
N ALA A 64 2.24 3.12 -12.11
CA ALA A 64 1.33 4.20 -12.47
C ALA A 64 -0.13 3.76 -12.58
N ALA A 65 -0.38 2.49 -12.96
CA ALA A 65 -1.73 1.95 -13.09
C ALA A 65 -2.46 1.99 -11.73
N ASN A 66 -3.65 2.58 -11.69
CA ASN A 66 -4.48 2.65 -10.49
C ASN A 66 -5.03 1.25 -10.11
N HIS A 67 -5.63 1.17 -8.94
CA HIS A 67 -6.15 -0.10 -8.39
C HIS A 67 -7.19 -0.75 -9.29
N PHE A 68 -8.14 0.03 -9.81
CA PHE A 68 -9.18 -0.48 -10.71
C PHE A 68 -8.60 -1.04 -12.01
N SER A 69 -7.64 -0.33 -12.62
CA SER A 69 -6.96 -0.80 -13.83
C SER A 69 -6.28 -2.15 -13.60
N ARG A 70 -5.57 -2.30 -12.48
CA ARG A 70 -4.92 -3.56 -12.12
C ARG A 70 -5.91 -4.70 -11.89
N ILE A 71 -7.07 -4.42 -11.25
CA ILE A 71 -8.15 -5.41 -11.10
C ILE A 71 -8.71 -5.81 -12.46
N SER A 72 -8.94 -4.84 -13.35
CA SER A 72 -9.40 -5.12 -14.71
C SER A 72 -8.42 -6.02 -15.47
N ASP A 73 -7.14 -5.72 -15.40
CA ASP A 73 -6.08 -6.52 -16.02
C ASP A 73 -6.01 -7.94 -15.44
N TYR A 74 -6.15 -8.07 -14.10
CA TYR A 74 -6.21 -9.36 -13.43
C TYR A 74 -7.33 -10.26 -13.98
N TYR A 75 -8.49 -9.70 -14.30
CA TYR A 75 -9.59 -10.42 -14.92
C TYR A 75 -9.55 -10.43 -16.46
N GLY A 76 -8.47 -9.95 -17.08
CA GLY A 76 -8.35 -9.86 -18.54
C GLY A 76 -9.41 -8.97 -19.18
N GLY A 77 -9.79 -7.89 -18.51
CA GLY A 77 -10.83 -6.96 -18.96
C GLY A 77 -12.27 -7.48 -18.80
N ARG A 78 -12.47 -8.67 -18.24
CA ARG A 78 -13.79 -9.31 -18.11
C ARG A 78 -14.58 -8.79 -16.91
N LEU A 79 -14.87 -7.50 -16.89
CA LEU A 79 -15.72 -6.88 -15.88
C LEU A 79 -17.11 -6.64 -16.46
N THR A 80 -18.16 -6.98 -15.69
CA THR A 80 -19.55 -6.71 -16.04
C THR A 80 -20.20 -5.78 -15.02
N ALA A 81 -21.18 -4.97 -15.42
CA ALA A 81 -21.97 -4.18 -14.49
C ALA A 81 -23.11 -5.04 -13.91
N ASP A 82 -23.32 -4.97 -12.62
CA ASP A 82 -24.51 -5.52 -11.98
C ASP A 82 -25.74 -4.59 -12.16
N GLU A 83 -26.88 -4.97 -11.60
CA GLU A 83 -28.13 -4.20 -11.66
C GLU A 83 -28.04 -2.79 -11.09
N ASN A 84 -27.05 -2.55 -10.20
CA ASN A 84 -26.79 -1.24 -9.59
C ASN A 84 -25.65 -0.49 -10.29
N GLY A 85 -25.16 -1.01 -11.43
CA GLY A 85 -24.07 -0.42 -12.19
C GLY A 85 -22.67 -0.66 -11.59
N ARG A 86 -22.54 -1.49 -10.54
CA ARG A 86 -21.23 -1.82 -9.95
C ARG A 86 -20.49 -2.80 -10.84
N ARG A 87 -19.22 -2.54 -11.08
CA ARG A 87 -18.35 -3.45 -11.85
C ARG A 87 -18.00 -4.67 -11.01
N ARG A 88 -18.13 -5.85 -11.63
CA ARG A 88 -17.82 -7.15 -11.01
C ARG A 88 -16.95 -8.01 -11.91
N GLY A 89 -16.03 -8.73 -11.28
CA GLY A 89 -15.25 -9.77 -11.95
C GLY A 89 -16.09 -11.03 -12.25
N PRO A 90 -15.51 -11.99 -12.99
CA PRO A 90 -16.15 -13.28 -13.26
C PRO A 90 -16.48 -14.11 -12.03
N ASP A 91 -15.82 -13.84 -10.90
CA ASP A 91 -16.05 -14.46 -9.59
C ASP A 91 -17.15 -13.77 -8.77
N GLY A 92 -17.79 -12.72 -9.32
CA GLY A 92 -18.82 -11.94 -8.67
C GLY A 92 -18.31 -10.88 -7.70
N LEU A 93 -17.00 -10.78 -7.46
CA LEU A 93 -16.43 -9.77 -6.55
C LEU A 93 -16.47 -8.38 -7.19
N ALA A 94 -16.75 -7.38 -6.38
CA ALA A 94 -16.79 -5.99 -6.82
C ALA A 94 -15.38 -5.48 -7.19
N ALA A 95 -15.30 -4.75 -8.31
CA ALA A 95 -14.15 -3.97 -8.70
C ALA A 95 -14.48 -2.49 -8.51
N GLU A 96 -13.94 -1.89 -7.45
CA GLU A 96 -14.20 -0.51 -7.09
C GLU A 96 -13.29 0.43 -7.88
N ASP A 97 -13.89 1.48 -8.47
CA ASP A 97 -13.17 2.52 -9.19
C ASP A 97 -13.31 3.86 -8.48
N TYR A 98 -12.30 4.20 -7.70
CA TYR A 98 -12.18 5.48 -7.01
C TYR A 98 -10.99 6.30 -7.52
N SER A 99 -10.39 5.91 -8.63
CA SER A 99 -9.17 6.55 -9.18
C SER A 99 -7.99 6.59 -8.18
N MET A 100 -8.00 5.70 -7.20
CA MET A 100 -6.93 5.57 -6.20
C MET A 100 -5.89 4.54 -6.63
N ILE A 101 -4.66 4.69 -6.14
CA ILE A 101 -3.54 3.80 -6.53
C ILE A 101 -3.62 2.43 -5.85
N ASP A 102 -4.37 2.31 -4.76
CA ASP A 102 -4.65 1.07 -4.06
C ASP A 102 -6.01 1.16 -3.37
N ASN A 103 -6.35 0.18 -2.53
CA ASN A 103 -7.59 0.19 -1.78
C ASN A 103 -7.83 1.54 -1.10
N LEU A 104 -9.07 2.00 -1.12
CA LEU A 104 -9.48 3.33 -0.63
C LEU A 104 -9.07 3.60 0.82
N MET A 105 -8.97 2.56 1.66
CA MET A 105 -8.58 2.72 3.06
C MET A 105 -7.11 3.12 3.22
N MET A 106 -6.23 2.64 2.34
CA MET A 106 -4.80 2.96 2.39
C MET A 106 -4.53 4.34 1.78
N HIS A 107 -4.94 4.56 0.55
CA HIS A 107 -4.77 5.86 -0.12
C HIS A 107 -5.47 6.98 0.67
N GLY A 108 -6.73 6.79 1.00
CA GLY A 108 -7.52 7.75 1.78
C GLY A 108 -7.00 7.93 3.21
N GLY A 109 -6.45 6.88 3.81
CA GLY A 109 -5.79 6.95 5.13
C GLY A 109 -4.63 7.92 5.15
N VAL A 110 -3.82 7.94 4.10
CA VAL A 110 -2.70 8.89 3.92
C VAL A 110 -3.23 10.31 3.72
N GLU A 111 -4.10 10.53 2.74
CA GLU A 111 -4.58 11.88 2.36
C GLU A 111 -5.37 12.55 3.48
N ARG A 112 -6.21 11.81 4.21
CA ARG A 112 -6.99 12.36 5.33
C ARG A 112 -6.13 12.83 6.51
N ARG A 113 -4.85 12.47 6.53
CA ARG A 113 -3.86 12.94 7.52
C ARG A 113 -2.95 14.04 6.98
N GLY A 114 -3.29 14.59 5.82
CA GLY A 114 -2.50 15.62 5.16
C GLY A 114 -1.22 15.11 4.51
N GLY A 115 -1.07 13.79 4.41
CA GLY A 115 0.03 13.18 3.67
C GLY A 115 -0.22 13.15 2.17
N VAL A 116 0.77 12.67 1.44
CA VAL A 116 0.70 12.51 -0.02
C VAL A 116 1.01 11.08 -0.43
N VAL A 117 0.43 10.68 -1.55
CA VAL A 117 0.77 9.44 -2.25
C VAL A 117 1.50 9.80 -3.54
N VAL A 118 2.79 9.48 -3.61
CA VAL A 118 3.61 9.74 -4.79
C VAL A 118 3.49 8.56 -5.75
N VAL A 119 3.09 8.85 -6.98
CA VAL A 119 2.98 7.85 -8.05
C VAL A 119 4.21 7.92 -8.94
N GLY A 120 4.92 6.80 -9.03
CA GLY A 120 6.01 6.56 -9.97
C GLY A 120 5.53 5.72 -11.15
N ASP A 121 6.40 5.58 -12.14
CA ASP A 121 6.20 4.73 -13.31
C ASP A 121 7.53 4.07 -13.67
N ALA A 122 7.94 3.13 -12.81
CA ALA A 122 9.19 2.40 -12.97
C ALA A 122 9.07 1.34 -14.07
N PRO A 123 10.17 1.03 -14.79
CA PRO A 123 10.22 -0.12 -15.69
C PRO A 123 9.85 -1.42 -14.96
N LEU A 124 9.22 -2.38 -15.66
CA LEU A 124 8.73 -3.63 -15.06
C LEU A 124 9.81 -4.43 -14.33
N ASP A 125 11.04 -4.41 -14.82
CA ASP A 125 12.20 -5.08 -14.22
C ASP A 125 12.80 -4.32 -13.02
N ALA A 126 12.35 -3.10 -12.76
CA ALA A 126 12.82 -2.24 -11.68
C ALA A 126 11.74 -1.82 -10.67
N ILE A 127 10.51 -2.33 -10.76
CA ILE A 127 9.40 -1.90 -9.88
C ILE A 127 9.67 -2.07 -8.38
N TYR A 128 10.56 -3.00 -8.00
CA TYR A 128 10.95 -3.22 -6.60
C TYR A 128 12.31 -2.63 -6.23
N THR A 129 13.02 -2.04 -7.17
CA THR A 129 14.38 -1.51 -6.95
C THR A 129 14.52 -0.04 -7.32
N ASP A 130 13.58 0.53 -8.07
CA ASP A 130 13.56 1.97 -8.39
C ASP A 130 13.24 2.79 -7.15
N LEU A 131 14.10 3.76 -6.84
CA LEU A 131 13.98 4.63 -5.68
C LEU A 131 13.40 6.01 -5.98
N ALA A 132 13.13 6.35 -7.24
CA ALA A 132 12.75 7.70 -7.63
C ALA A 132 11.45 8.18 -6.95
N ALA A 133 10.43 7.34 -6.84
CA ALA A 133 9.19 7.70 -6.15
C ALA A 133 9.40 7.79 -4.62
N PHE A 134 10.21 6.88 -4.05
CA PHE A 134 10.58 6.92 -2.64
C PHE A 134 11.35 8.21 -2.29
N GLU A 135 12.34 8.59 -3.06
CA GLU A 135 13.12 9.82 -2.82
C GLU A 135 12.25 11.07 -2.87
N ARG A 136 11.29 11.12 -3.81
CA ARG A 136 10.34 12.23 -3.90
C ARG A 136 9.44 12.32 -2.65
N VAL A 137 8.85 11.21 -2.21
CA VAL A 137 7.98 11.22 -1.02
C VAL A 137 8.78 11.49 0.25
N LEU A 138 10.00 10.98 0.34
CA LEU A 138 10.91 11.25 1.46
C LEU A 138 11.22 12.75 1.57
N ALA A 139 11.51 13.41 0.46
CA ALA A 139 11.77 14.85 0.43
C ALA A 139 10.55 15.68 0.87
N ILE A 140 9.33 15.23 0.52
CA ILE A 140 8.09 15.88 0.97
C ILE A 140 7.89 15.68 2.46
N ALA A 141 8.02 14.44 2.95
CA ALA A 141 7.88 14.11 4.36
C ALA A 141 8.90 14.85 5.24
N ALA A 142 10.17 14.89 4.81
CA ALA A 142 11.22 15.61 5.53
C ALA A 142 10.91 17.11 5.67
N ARG A 143 10.45 17.75 4.61
CA ARG A 143 10.05 19.16 4.68
C ARG A 143 8.87 19.40 5.61
N ALA A 144 7.89 18.49 5.62
CA ALA A 144 6.71 18.63 6.47
C ALA A 144 7.01 18.38 7.97
N LEU A 145 7.95 17.49 8.27
CA LEU A 145 8.25 17.07 9.63
C LEU A 145 9.40 17.86 10.28
N LEU A 146 10.36 18.33 9.49
CA LEU A 146 11.57 19.01 9.97
C LEU A 146 11.52 20.53 9.74
N GLY A 147 10.49 20.99 9.03
CA GLY A 147 10.09 22.39 8.87
C GLY A 147 10.97 23.29 8.18
#